data_0ace07bc8e1f4bc0d8895a0a89a09ad9
#
_entry.id   0ace07bc8e1f4bc0d8895a0a89a09ad9
#
_cell.length_a   1.000
_cell.length_b   1.000
_cell.length_c   1.000
_cell.angle_alpha   90.00
_cell.angle_beta   90.00
_cell.angle_gamma   90.00
#
_symmetry.space_group_name_H-M   'P 1'
#
loop_
_entity.id
_entity.type
_entity.pdbx_description
1 polymer ?
#
loop_
_entity_poly.entity_id
_entity_poly.type
_entity_poly.pdbx_seq_one_letter_code
_entity_poly.pdbx_strand_id
1 'polypeptide(L)'
;RPARCGGAGGHWAGEERPEARAEGPQAAAPKAGCAAPAGPRLEHPACPDDATYSRREAASATGNQLVAALAVVLTVHCARAAAHGCEAKGQSTPFHAAHEPESGIRDYLAQIRRHLRCSKECLVLALIYLDRIVEADAKVVISNLTVHRLLLTAILVASKFQDDNGFDNAHYAKIGGLSVAEINAMERDFLHRIGWRLHVEPEEYGWYCNLVTMAAPKP
;
A
#
# COMPACT_ATOMS: atom_id res chain seq x y z
N ARG A 1 -58.68 -4.94 41.48
CA ARG A 1 -59.93 -4.79 40.71
C ARG A 1 -60.23 -3.29 40.51
N PRO A 2 -60.92 -2.93 39.43
CA PRO A 2 -60.30 -2.23 38.29
C PRO A 2 -60.96 -0.87 38.06
N ALA A 3 -60.39 -0.02 37.28
CA ALA A 3 -61.20 1.00 36.58
C ALA A 3 -60.66 1.25 35.15
N ARG A 4 -61.52 1.03 34.23
CA ARG A 4 -61.50 1.43 32.82
C ARG A 4 -61.71 2.92 32.72
N CYS A 5 -61.19 3.50 31.66
CA CYS A 5 -61.78 4.50 30.78
C CYS A 5 -60.64 5.12 29.98
N GLY A 6 -60.62 5.32 28.71
CA GLY A 6 -61.63 5.60 27.75
C GLY A 6 -60.90 6.25 26.60
N GLY A 7 -61.20 5.86 25.35
CA GLY A 7 -60.50 6.33 24.17
C GLY A 7 -60.81 7.78 23.82
N ALA A 8 -59.92 8.34 23.01
CA ALA A 8 -60.25 9.44 22.10
C ALA A 8 -59.27 9.34 20.89
N GLY A 9 -59.88 9.13 19.73
CA GLY A 9 -59.19 9.17 18.46
C GLY A 9 -58.74 10.60 18.14
N GLY A 10 -57.53 10.68 17.65
CA GLY A 10 -56.93 11.90 17.10
C GLY A 10 -56.48 11.66 15.68
N HIS A 11 -57.19 12.31 14.81
CA HIS A 11 -57.08 12.46 13.38
C HIS A 11 -55.66 12.90 12.98
N TRP A 12 -55.00 12.11 12.13
CA TRP A 12 -53.76 12.53 11.50
C TRP A 12 -54.11 13.32 10.24
N ALA A 13 -54.06 14.67 10.34
CA ALA A 13 -54.01 15.55 9.20
C ALA A 13 -52.60 15.56 8.64
N GLY A 14 -52.50 15.27 7.35
CA GLY A 14 -51.23 15.38 6.63
C GLY A 14 -50.76 16.83 6.52
N GLU A 15 -49.53 17.06 6.94
CA GLU A 15 -48.78 18.27 6.63
C GLU A 15 -47.69 17.90 5.65
N GLU A 16 -47.88 18.35 4.41
CA GLU A 16 -46.89 18.32 3.34
C GLU A 16 -45.68 19.14 3.78
N ARG A 17 -44.53 18.49 3.90
CA ARG A 17 -43.24 19.20 4.03
C ARG A 17 -42.81 19.66 2.65
N PRO A 18 -42.40 20.93 2.50
CA PRO A 18 -41.76 21.37 1.28
C PRO A 18 -40.36 20.73 1.17
N GLU A 19 -40.09 20.12 0.03
CA GLU A 19 -38.76 19.62 -0.35
C GLU A 19 -37.76 20.78 -0.38
N ALA A 20 -36.93 20.89 0.65
CA ALA A 20 -35.74 21.72 0.61
C ALA A 20 -34.70 21.00 -0.24
N ARG A 21 -34.52 21.48 -1.46
CA ARG A 21 -33.37 21.18 -2.31
C ARG A 21 -32.10 21.53 -1.54
N ALA A 22 -31.44 20.52 -0.99
CA ALA A 22 -30.08 20.66 -0.46
C ALA A 22 -29.13 20.81 -1.65
N GLU A 23 -28.71 22.03 -1.94
CA GLU A 23 -27.51 22.28 -2.74
C GLU A 23 -26.32 21.75 -1.93
N GLY A 24 -25.69 20.65 -2.44
CA GLY A 24 -24.48 20.13 -1.90
C GLY A 24 -23.35 21.17 -1.99
N PRO A 25 -22.41 21.16 -1.04
CA PRO A 25 -21.29 22.09 -1.09
C PRO A 25 -20.46 21.83 -2.34
N GLN A 26 -20.39 22.84 -3.21
CA GLN A 26 -19.47 22.90 -4.32
C GLN A 26 -18.05 22.72 -3.78
N ALA A 27 -17.39 21.65 -4.21
CA ALA A 27 -15.98 21.41 -3.93
C ALA A 27 -15.18 22.59 -4.48
N ALA A 28 -14.66 23.42 -3.60
CA ALA A 28 -13.72 24.47 -3.94
C ALA A 28 -12.48 23.84 -4.57
N ALA A 29 -12.11 24.30 -5.76
CA ALA A 29 -10.89 23.92 -6.43
C ALA A 29 -9.68 24.13 -5.49
N PRO A 30 -8.73 23.20 -5.41
CA PRO A 30 -7.54 23.40 -4.59
C PRO A 30 -6.72 24.56 -5.14
N LYS A 31 -6.52 25.58 -4.30
CA LYS A 31 -5.58 26.67 -4.58
C LYS A 31 -4.20 26.08 -4.79
N ALA A 32 -3.55 26.47 -5.89
CA ALA A 32 -2.16 26.17 -6.18
C ALA A 32 -1.28 26.65 -5.01
N GLY A 33 -0.94 25.72 -4.12
CA GLY A 33 -0.02 25.93 -3.01
C GLY A 33 1.16 25.02 -3.25
N CYS A 34 2.37 25.61 -3.25
CA CYS A 34 3.70 25.07 -3.33
C CYS A 34 3.78 23.55 -3.39
N ALA A 35 3.96 23.00 -4.58
CA ALA A 35 4.28 21.59 -4.77
C ALA A 35 5.62 21.33 -4.07
N ALA A 36 5.59 20.57 -2.97
CA ALA A 36 6.77 19.94 -2.46
C ALA A 36 7.37 19.08 -3.60
N PRO A 37 8.71 19.05 -3.78
CA PRO A 37 9.30 18.24 -4.82
C PRO A 37 8.82 16.79 -4.62
N ALA A 38 8.17 16.23 -5.62
CA ALA A 38 7.82 14.82 -5.67
C ALA A 38 9.08 14.02 -5.35
N GLY A 39 9.01 13.11 -4.39
CA GLY A 39 10.10 12.19 -4.11
C GLY A 39 10.53 11.50 -5.41
N PRO A 40 11.76 10.97 -5.49
CA PRO A 40 12.28 10.45 -6.73
C PRO A 40 11.36 9.35 -7.27
N ARG A 41 10.64 9.73 -8.29
CA ARG A 41 9.82 8.84 -9.09
C ARG A 41 10.75 7.79 -9.71
N LEU A 42 10.37 6.52 -9.68
CA LEU A 42 10.90 5.56 -10.64
C LEU A 42 10.49 6.11 -12.01
N GLU A 43 11.43 6.77 -12.74
CA GLU A 43 11.13 7.32 -14.05
C GLU A 43 10.65 6.17 -14.94
N HIS A 44 9.39 6.20 -15.31
CA HIS A 44 8.85 5.31 -16.32
C HIS A 44 9.53 5.66 -17.64
N PRO A 45 10.45 4.83 -18.16
CA PRO A 45 10.89 4.99 -19.52
C PRO A 45 9.67 4.82 -20.42
N ALA A 46 9.56 5.65 -21.44
CA ALA A 46 8.52 5.50 -22.46
C ALA A 46 8.44 4.03 -22.88
N CYS A 47 7.22 3.48 -22.80
CA CYS A 47 6.95 2.08 -23.13
C CYS A 47 7.53 1.76 -24.52
N PRO A 48 8.44 0.82 -24.69
CA PRO A 48 8.80 0.36 -26.02
C PRO A 48 7.59 -0.40 -26.55
N ASP A 49 7.15 -0.05 -27.78
CA ASP A 49 6.01 -0.61 -28.51
C ASP A 49 6.21 -2.08 -28.95
N ASP A 50 6.85 -2.88 -28.13
CA ASP A 50 7.12 -4.27 -28.47
C ASP A 50 6.30 -5.22 -27.57
N ALA A 51 5.05 -5.44 -28.01
CA ALA A 51 4.08 -6.37 -27.41
C ALA A 51 4.53 -7.85 -27.44
N THR A 52 5.76 -8.13 -27.78
CA THR A 52 6.37 -9.46 -27.88
C THR A 52 7.38 -9.77 -26.78
N TYR A 53 7.58 -8.88 -25.78
CA TYR A 53 8.45 -9.23 -24.66
C TYR A 53 7.77 -10.28 -23.79
N SER A 54 8.21 -11.46 -24.04
CA SER A 54 7.67 -12.75 -23.66
C SER A 54 7.40 -12.81 -22.15
N ARG A 55 6.11 -12.92 -21.77
CA ARG A 55 5.60 -13.39 -20.47
C ARG A 55 6.35 -14.63 -19.93
N ARG A 56 7.15 -15.30 -20.77
CA ARG A 56 7.95 -16.48 -20.44
C ARG A 56 9.26 -16.16 -19.73
N GLU A 57 9.91 -15.02 -19.98
CA GLU A 57 11.20 -14.69 -19.35
C GLU A 57 11.02 -14.07 -17.94
N ALA A 58 9.99 -13.26 -17.73
CA ALA A 58 9.65 -12.72 -16.40
C ALA A 58 9.27 -13.84 -15.42
N ALA A 59 8.70 -14.95 -15.89
CA ALA A 59 8.41 -16.12 -15.06
C ALA A 59 9.66 -16.92 -14.64
N SER A 60 10.82 -16.65 -15.22
CA SER A 60 12.05 -17.40 -15.02
C SER A 60 12.86 -17.00 -13.77
N ALA A 61 12.64 -15.83 -13.20
CA ALA A 61 13.35 -15.45 -11.97
C ALA A 61 12.96 -16.39 -10.82
N THR A 62 13.95 -17.04 -10.20
CA THR A 62 13.70 -17.82 -8.99
C THR A 62 13.23 -16.86 -7.89
N GLY A 63 12.39 -17.36 -6.98
CA GLY A 63 11.90 -16.48 -5.90
C GLY A 63 13.01 -15.87 -5.04
N ASN A 64 14.22 -16.49 -5.00
CA ASN A 64 15.39 -15.91 -4.32
C ASN A 64 16.01 -14.76 -5.10
N GLN A 65 16.01 -14.82 -6.43
CA GLN A 65 16.46 -13.72 -7.28
C GLN A 65 15.52 -12.52 -7.15
N LEU A 66 14.20 -12.77 -7.08
CA LEU A 66 13.20 -11.73 -6.85
C LEU A 66 13.39 -11.02 -5.50
N VAL A 67 13.60 -11.78 -4.41
CA VAL A 67 13.91 -11.22 -3.09
C VAL A 67 15.17 -10.36 -3.13
N ALA A 68 16.23 -10.84 -3.79
CA ALA A 68 17.48 -10.11 -3.90
C ALA A 68 17.30 -8.80 -4.69
N ALA A 69 16.56 -8.85 -5.79
CA ALA A 69 16.29 -7.67 -6.61
C ALA A 69 15.44 -6.61 -5.88
N LEU A 70 14.37 -7.04 -5.22
CA LEU A 70 13.55 -6.16 -4.39
C LEU A 70 14.37 -5.50 -3.27
N ALA A 71 15.24 -6.27 -2.61
CA ALA A 71 16.12 -5.74 -1.59
C ALA A 71 17.05 -4.65 -2.15
N VAL A 72 17.61 -4.84 -3.35
CA VAL A 72 18.45 -3.83 -4.01
C VAL A 72 17.65 -2.56 -4.29
N VAL A 73 16.48 -2.67 -4.91
CA VAL A 73 15.62 -1.53 -5.23
C VAL A 73 15.28 -0.74 -3.97
N LEU A 74 14.80 -1.41 -2.92
CA LEU A 74 14.41 -0.75 -1.68
C LEU A 74 15.61 -0.13 -0.94
N THR A 75 16.78 -0.77 -0.97
CA THR A 75 18.00 -0.23 -0.38
C THR A 75 18.44 1.07 -1.08
N VAL A 76 18.32 1.13 -2.41
CA VAL A 76 18.60 2.35 -3.18
C VAL A 76 17.63 3.48 -2.78
N HIS A 77 16.35 3.18 -2.59
CA HIS A 77 15.36 4.16 -2.12
C HIS A 77 15.70 4.68 -0.71
N CYS A 78 16.04 3.80 0.22
CA CYS A 78 16.45 4.21 1.57
C CYS A 78 17.71 5.11 1.54
N ALA A 79 18.72 4.74 0.75
CA ALA A 79 19.93 5.53 0.61
C ALA A 79 19.66 6.93 0.02
N ARG A 80 18.76 7.04 -0.96
CA ARG A 80 18.34 8.32 -1.52
C ARG A 80 17.59 9.16 -0.49
N ALA A 81 16.66 8.57 0.28
CA ALA A 81 15.94 9.26 1.33
C ALA A 81 16.89 9.84 2.39
N ALA A 82 17.88 9.06 2.82
CA ALA A 82 18.92 9.50 3.75
C ALA A 82 19.75 10.65 3.19
N ALA A 83 20.20 10.55 1.92
CA ALA A 83 20.99 11.59 1.26
C ALA A 83 20.23 12.93 1.14
N HIS A 84 18.91 12.89 0.98
CA HIS A 84 18.09 14.10 0.87
C HIS A 84 17.54 14.59 2.22
N GLY A 85 17.87 13.94 3.33
CA GLY A 85 17.38 14.29 4.67
C GLY A 85 15.85 14.22 4.79
N CYS A 86 15.22 13.35 4.00
CA CYS A 86 13.76 13.22 3.98
C CYS A 86 13.23 12.63 5.28
N GLU A 87 14.04 11.86 6.02
CA GLU A 87 13.67 11.26 7.31
C GLU A 87 13.32 12.30 8.38
N ALA A 88 14.00 13.45 8.36
CA ALA A 88 13.79 14.52 9.35
C ALA A 88 12.53 15.38 9.08
N LYS A 89 11.95 15.31 7.88
CA LYS A 89 10.85 16.17 7.44
C LYS A 89 9.49 15.46 7.49
N GLY A 90 9.47 14.14 7.74
CA GLY A 90 8.26 13.33 7.71
C GLY A 90 7.37 13.55 8.92
N GLN A 91 6.09 13.81 8.69
CA GLN A 91 5.09 13.63 9.74
C GLN A 91 5.03 12.14 10.09
N SER A 92 5.00 11.83 11.39
CA SER A 92 4.89 10.44 11.85
C SER A 92 3.65 9.77 11.22
N THR A 93 3.90 8.71 10.48
CA THR A 93 2.85 7.84 9.93
C THR A 93 2.85 6.51 10.70
N PRO A 94 1.81 5.68 10.61
CA PRO A 94 1.80 4.35 11.24
C PRO A 94 2.95 3.45 10.77
N PHE A 95 3.58 3.80 9.64
CA PHE A 95 4.70 3.04 9.07
C PHE A 95 6.05 3.37 9.68
N HIS A 96 6.17 4.42 10.51
CA HIS A 96 7.43 4.74 11.18
C HIS A 96 7.70 3.78 12.34
N ALA A 97 8.88 3.17 12.32
CA ALA A 97 9.41 2.43 13.45
C ALA A 97 10.06 3.39 14.46
N ALA A 98 10.05 3.04 15.74
CA ALA A 98 10.71 3.83 16.78
C ALA A 98 12.25 3.81 16.64
N HIS A 99 12.79 2.73 16.10
CA HIS A 99 14.22 2.51 15.87
C HIS A 99 14.42 1.81 14.53
N GLU A 100 15.60 1.98 13.94
CA GLU A 100 15.98 1.21 12.75
C GLU A 100 15.98 -0.28 13.10
N PRO A 101 15.34 -1.13 12.26
CA PRO A 101 15.37 -2.56 12.45
C PRO A 101 16.80 -3.12 12.33
N GLU A 102 17.15 -4.06 13.17
CA GLU A 102 18.47 -4.73 13.15
C GLU A 102 18.67 -5.59 11.90
N SER A 103 17.59 -6.15 11.36
CA SER A 103 17.62 -6.97 10.15
C SER A 103 17.67 -6.12 8.89
N GLY A 104 18.58 -6.47 7.96
CA GLY A 104 18.61 -5.86 6.64
C GLY A 104 17.36 -6.19 5.82
N ILE A 105 17.05 -5.34 4.84
CA ILE A 105 15.87 -5.50 3.96
C ILE A 105 15.83 -6.88 3.30
N ARG A 106 16.98 -7.40 2.86
CA ARG A 106 17.09 -8.72 2.22
C ARG A 106 16.71 -9.86 3.16
N ASP A 107 17.23 -9.82 4.38
CA ASP A 107 16.98 -10.87 5.38
C ASP A 107 15.52 -10.84 5.82
N TYR A 108 14.97 -9.65 5.98
CA TYR A 108 13.55 -9.44 6.28
C TYR A 108 12.64 -9.97 5.19
N LEU A 109 12.93 -9.68 3.91
CA LEU A 109 12.19 -10.25 2.77
C LEU A 109 12.29 -11.78 2.72
N ALA A 110 13.47 -12.34 3.00
CA ALA A 110 13.66 -13.78 3.05
C ALA A 110 12.85 -14.42 4.19
N GLN A 111 12.80 -13.76 5.35
CA GLN A 111 11.98 -14.16 6.48
C GLN A 111 10.48 -14.13 6.14
N ILE A 112 10.00 -13.02 5.59
CA ILE A 112 8.61 -12.87 5.15
C ILE A 112 8.23 -14.00 4.19
N ARG A 113 9.03 -14.21 3.14
CA ARG A 113 8.76 -15.25 2.15
C ARG A 113 8.71 -16.64 2.73
N ARG A 114 9.59 -16.95 3.70
CA ARG A 114 9.62 -18.23 4.40
C ARG A 114 8.34 -18.49 5.20
N HIS A 115 7.84 -17.48 5.88
CA HIS A 115 6.71 -17.60 6.81
C HIS A 115 5.35 -17.38 6.17
N LEU A 116 5.25 -16.47 5.20
CA LEU A 116 3.97 -16.14 4.54
C LEU A 116 3.69 -16.99 3.31
N ARG A 117 4.69 -17.68 2.76
CA ARG A 117 4.54 -18.49 1.52
C ARG A 117 3.86 -17.71 0.38
N CYS A 118 4.02 -16.38 0.37
CA CYS A 118 3.42 -15.54 -0.66
C CYS A 118 3.95 -15.90 -2.05
N SER A 119 3.09 -15.75 -3.05
CA SER A 119 3.42 -15.99 -4.45
C SER A 119 4.49 -15.00 -4.96
N LYS A 120 5.09 -15.29 -6.09
CA LYS A 120 6.01 -14.35 -6.76
C LYS A 120 5.26 -13.11 -7.21
N GLU A 121 4.07 -13.31 -7.67
CA GLU A 121 3.13 -12.29 -8.10
C GLU A 121 2.83 -11.31 -6.98
N CYS A 122 2.60 -11.81 -5.78
CA CYS A 122 2.39 -11.01 -4.58
C CYS A 122 3.58 -10.07 -4.28
N LEU A 123 4.82 -10.53 -4.47
CA LEU A 123 6.02 -9.71 -4.25
C LEU A 123 6.15 -8.58 -5.27
N VAL A 124 5.79 -8.83 -6.53
CA VAL A 124 5.79 -7.80 -7.57
C VAL A 124 4.68 -6.78 -7.32
N LEU A 125 3.48 -7.25 -6.97
CA LEU A 125 2.36 -6.37 -6.61
C LEU A 125 2.70 -5.50 -5.39
N ALA A 126 3.37 -6.06 -4.39
CA ALA A 126 3.82 -5.29 -3.24
C ALA A 126 4.75 -4.12 -3.63
N LEU A 127 5.65 -4.33 -4.60
CA LEU A 127 6.50 -3.25 -5.12
C LEU A 127 5.66 -2.16 -5.81
N ILE A 128 4.70 -2.56 -6.66
CA ILE A 128 3.78 -1.62 -7.32
C ILE A 128 2.99 -0.81 -6.29
N TYR A 129 2.50 -1.45 -5.24
CA TYR A 129 1.75 -0.76 -4.18
C TYR A 129 2.62 0.17 -3.34
N LEU A 130 3.91 -0.17 -3.14
CA LEU A 130 4.87 0.74 -2.50
C LEU A 130 5.11 1.99 -3.34
N ASP A 131 5.20 1.85 -4.65
CA ASP A 131 5.36 2.99 -5.55
C ASP A 131 4.09 3.87 -5.55
N ARG A 132 2.92 3.24 -5.66
CA ARG A 132 1.62 3.94 -5.60
C ARG A 132 1.40 4.73 -4.31
N ILE A 133 1.83 4.21 -3.14
CA ILE A 133 1.64 4.94 -1.87
C ILE A 133 2.58 6.13 -1.77
N VAL A 134 3.82 6.01 -2.26
CA VAL A 134 4.78 7.12 -2.29
C VAL A 134 4.35 8.21 -3.27
N GLU A 135 3.77 7.82 -4.42
CA GLU A 135 3.20 8.78 -5.37
C GLU A 135 1.95 9.49 -4.84
N ALA A 136 1.10 8.75 -4.13
CA ALA A 136 -0.18 9.29 -3.63
C ALA A 136 0.00 10.24 -2.44
N ASP A 137 1.00 10.03 -1.61
CA ASP A 137 1.20 10.83 -0.40
C ASP A 137 2.68 11.13 -0.14
N ALA A 138 3.08 12.37 -0.36
CA ALA A 138 4.44 12.86 -0.13
C ALA A 138 4.93 12.73 1.34
N LYS A 139 4.04 12.43 2.29
CA LYS A 139 4.40 12.15 3.69
C LYS A 139 4.95 10.75 3.88
N VAL A 140 4.67 9.84 2.95
CA VAL A 140 5.18 8.48 2.98
C VAL A 140 6.50 8.42 2.21
N VAL A 141 7.56 8.17 2.94
CA VAL A 141 8.91 8.05 2.38
C VAL A 141 9.44 6.65 2.68
N ILE A 142 10.02 5.99 1.69
CA ILE A 142 10.73 4.72 1.89
C ILE A 142 12.10 5.04 2.47
N SER A 143 12.26 4.86 3.77
CA SER A 143 13.48 5.09 4.54
C SER A 143 13.81 3.89 5.43
N ASN A 144 14.95 3.90 6.09
CA ASN A 144 15.32 2.84 7.02
C ASN A 144 14.30 2.64 8.13
N LEU A 145 13.63 3.72 8.57
CA LEU A 145 12.61 3.68 9.64
C LEU A 145 11.24 3.19 9.16
N THR A 146 10.97 3.22 7.85
CA THR A 146 9.61 2.94 7.33
C THR A 146 9.56 1.69 6.47
N VAL A 147 10.65 1.31 5.82
CA VAL A 147 10.68 0.28 4.76
C VAL A 147 10.13 -1.08 5.23
N HIS A 148 10.47 -1.54 6.44
CA HIS A 148 10.03 -2.84 6.93
C HIS A 148 8.52 -2.88 7.15
N ARG A 149 7.96 -1.85 7.78
CA ARG A 149 6.52 -1.73 8.03
C ARG A 149 5.73 -1.52 6.74
N LEU A 150 6.22 -0.68 5.84
CA LEU A 150 5.62 -0.47 4.51
C LEU A 150 5.62 -1.76 3.69
N LEU A 151 6.75 -2.46 3.66
CA LEU A 151 6.89 -3.70 2.90
C LEU A 151 5.97 -4.80 3.43
N LEU A 152 5.92 -4.99 4.76
CA LEU A 152 5.01 -5.96 5.37
C LEU A 152 3.55 -5.66 5.03
N THR A 153 3.17 -4.38 5.11
CA THR A 153 1.79 -3.96 4.80
C THR A 153 1.47 -4.12 3.32
N ALA A 154 2.40 -3.77 2.44
CA ALA A 154 2.21 -3.95 0.99
C ALA A 154 2.05 -5.43 0.62
N ILE A 155 2.85 -6.33 1.22
CA ILE A 155 2.74 -7.78 1.02
C ILE A 155 1.43 -8.32 1.60
N LEU A 156 1.01 -7.85 2.77
CA LEU A 156 -0.29 -8.23 3.36
C LEU A 156 -1.44 -7.87 2.43
N VAL A 157 -1.46 -6.64 1.91
CA VAL A 157 -2.51 -6.17 0.99
C VAL A 157 -2.45 -6.94 -0.33
N ALA A 158 -1.25 -7.16 -0.88
CA ALA A 158 -1.07 -7.91 -2.11
C ALA A 158 -1.51 -9.37 -1.96
N SER A 159 -1.15 -10.02 -0.85
CA SER A 159 -1.53 -11.41 -0.59
C SER A 159 -3.05 -11.56 -0.41
N LYS A 160 -3.70 -10.64 0.29
CA LYS A 160 -5.17 -10.66 0.43
C LYS A 160 -5.89 -10.42 -0.88
N PHE A 161 -5.30 -9.70 -1.81
CA PHE A 161 -5.87 -9.40 -3.11
C PHE A 161 -5.63 -10.52 -4.13
N GLN A 162 -4.44 -11.14 -4.12
CA GLN A 162 -3.95 -12.04 -5.16
C GLN A 162 -3.98 -13.52 -4.78
N ASP A 163 -3.70 -13.85 -3.51
CA ASP A 163 -3.54 -15.23 -3.07
C ASP A 163 -4.82 -15.75 -2.39
N ASP A 164 -5.30 -16.94 -2.80
CA ASP A 164 -6.51 -17.57 -2.22
C ASP A 164 -6.32 -18.02 -0.77
N ASN A 165 -5.08 -18.28 -0.36
CA ASN A 165 -4.72 -18.81 0.97
C ASN A 165 -3.99 -17.76 1.81
N GLY A 166 -4.56 -16.55 1.94
CA GLY A 166 -4.00 -15.49 2.77
C GLY A 166 -4.06 -15.85 4.27
N PHE A 167 -3.01 -15.47 5.00
CA PHE A 167 -3.01 -15.53 6.46
C PHE A 167 -3.83 -14.38 7.05
N ASP A 168 -4.25 -14.53 8.30
CA ASP A 168 -4.89 -13.46 9.04
C ASP A 168 -3.88 -12.38 9.51
N ASN A 169 -4.39 -11.22 9.93
CA ASN A 169 -3.54 -10.13 10.38
C ASN A 169 -2.73 -10.48 11.63
N ALA A 170 -3.18 -11.42 12.47
CA ALA A 170 -2.43 -11.87 13.64
C ALA A 170 -1.14 -12.59 13.23
N HIS A 171 -1.16 -13.34 12.13
CA HIS A 171 0.02 -14.00 11.59
C HIS A 171 1.05 -12.99 11.06
N TYR A 172 0.59 -11.98 10.29
CA TYR A 172 1.45 -10.88 9.83
C TYR A 172 2.04 -10.08 10.99
N ALA A 173 1.24 -9.77 11.99
CA ALA A 173 1.68 -9.06 13.20
C ALA A 173 2.82 -9.82 13.90
N LYS A 174 2.67 -11.14 14.06
CA LYS A 174 3.70 -12.01 14.66
C LYS A 174 5.01 -11.97 13.88
N ILE A 175 4.97 -12.02 12.55
CA ILE A 175 6.17 -11.98 11.70
C ILE A 175 6.85 -10.62 11.78
N GLY A 176 6.08 -9.53 11.79
CA GLY A 176 6.58 -8.16 11.88
C GLY A 176 6.99 -7.70 13.28
N GLY A 177 6.78 -8.53 14.31
CA GLY A 177 6.99 -8.13 15.70
C GLY A 177 6.06 -6.99 16.15
N LEU A 178 4.83 -6.96 15.61
CA LEU A 178 3.83 -5.93 15.83
C LEU A 178 2.62 -6.47 16.59
N SER A 179 1.84 -5.57 17.17
CA SER A 179 0.51 -5.92 17.66
C SER A 179 -0.49 -6.05 16.50
N VAL A 180 -1.56 -6.81 16.71
CA VAL A 180 -2.66 -6.92 15.73
C VAL A 180 -3.32 -5.56 15.49
N ALA A 181 -3.38 -4.70 16.52
CA ALA A 181 -3.91 -3.35 16.38
C ALA A 181 -3.06 -2.48 15.44
N GLU A 182 -1.72 -2.58 15.53
CA GLU A 182 -0.82 -1.84 14.64
C GLU A 182 -0.95 -2.30 13.20
N ILE A 183 -0.93 -3.62 12.94
CA ILE A 183 -1.03 -4.12 11.57
C ILE A 183 -2.38 -3.77 10.94
N ASN A 184 -3.48 -3.82 11.72
CA ASN A 184 -4.81 -3.40 11.25
C ASN A 184 -4.86 -1.89 10.94
N ALA A 185 -4.20 -1.07 11.74
CA ALA A 185 -4.11 0.36 11.51
C ALA A 185 -3.29 0.67 10.25
N MET A 186 -2.15 -0.01 10.07
CA MET A 186 -1.29 0.14 8.90
C MET A 186 -1.99 -0.31 7.62
N GLU A 187 -2.67 -1.45 7.62
CA GLU A 187 -3.44 -1.94 6.48
C GLU A 187 -4.52 -0.93 6.04
N ARG A 188 -5.32 -0.45 6.99
CA ARG A 188 -6.37 0.53 6.72
C ARG A 188 -5.80 1.84 6.17
N ASP A 189 -4.74 2.37 6.80
CA ASP A 189 -4.10 3.61 6.38
C ASP A 189 -3.45 3.47 4.99
N PHE A 190 -2.83 2.32 4.72
CA PHE A 190 -2.25 1.99 3.43
C PHE A 190 -3.30 1.99 2.32
N LEU A 191 -4.38 1.23 2.49
CA LEU A 191 -5.48 1.14 1.53
C LEU A 191 -6.13 2.49 1.26
N HIS A 192 -6.31 3.29 2.32
CA HIS A 192 -6.88 4.63 2.19
C HIS A 192 -5.97 5.56 1.37
N ARG A 193 -4.66 5.55 1.63
CA ARG A 193 -3.68 6.40 0.91
C ARG A 193 -3.56 6.04 -0.55
N ILE A 194 -3.56 4.76 -0.91
CA ILE A 194 -3.53 4.33 -2.33
C ILE A 194 -4.89 4.47 -3.01
N GLY A 195 -5.94 4.94 -2.30
CA GLY A 195 -7.29 5.10 -2.84
C GLY A 195 -7.92 3.79 -3.30
N TRP A 196 -7.61 2.66 -2.64
CA TRP A 196 -8.08 1.31 -2.98
C TRP A 196 -7.71 0.86 -4.40
N ARG A 197 -6.72 1.49 -5.02
CA ARG A 197 -6.24 1.13 -6.37
C ARG A 197 -5.35 -0.13 -6.29
N LEU A 198 -5.99 -1.30 -6.23
CA LEU A 198 -5.31 -2.59 -6.14
C LEU A 198 -5.17 -3.29 -7.49
N HIS A 199 -6.08 -3.02 -8.42
CA HIS A 199 -5.99 -3.58 -9.76
C HIS A 199 -4.72 -3.08 -10.47
N VAL A 200 -4.01 -4.00 -11.11
CA VAL A 200 -2.78 -3.76 -11.88
C VAL A 200 -2.98 -4.31 -13.28
N GLU A 201 -2.82 -3.47 -14.28
CA GLU A 201 -2.92 -3.89 -15.66
C GLU A 201 -1.75 -4.81 -16.05
N PRO A 202 -1.96 -5.76 -16.98
CA PRO A 202 -0.91 -6.71 -17.38
C PRO A 202 0.37 -6.03 -17.88
N GLU A 203 0.26 -4.90 -18.55
CA GLU A 203 1.38 -4.11 -19.07
C GLU A 203 2.19 -3.50 -17.94
N GLU A 204 1.52 -2.90 -16.94
CA GLU A 204 2.15 -2.34 -15.75
C GLU A 204 2.87 -3.45 -14.97
N TYR A 205 2.21 -4.58 -14.75
CA TYR A 205 2.80 -5.73 -14.10
C TYR A 205 4.05 -6.24 -14.85
N GLY A 206 3.96 -6.37 -16.16
CA GLY A 206 5.08 -6.80 -17.02
C GLY A 206 6.28 -5.86 -16.92
N TRP A 207 6.04 -4.54 -16.88
CA TRP A 207 7.10 -3.55 -16.69
C TRP A 207 7.84 -3.73 -15.36
N TYR A 208 7.11 -3.91 -14.24
CA TYR A 208 7.73 -4.13 -12.93
C TYR A 208 8.48 -5.47 -12.87
N CYS A 209 7.98 -6.53 -13.50
CA CYS A 209 8.71 -7.80 -13.64
C CYS A 209 10.06 -7.60 -14.33
N ASN A 210 10.10 -6.83 -15.42
CA ASN A 210 11.34 -6.52 -16.13
C ASN A 210 12.30 -5.71 -15.27
N LEU A 211 11.80 -4.66 -14.60
CA LEU A 211 12.59 -3.84 -13.67
C LEU A 211 13.28 -4.69 -12.61
N VAL A 212 12.53 -5.59 -11.97
CA VAL A 212 13.05 -6.47 -10.93
C VAL A 212 14.06 -7.47 -11.50
N THR A 213 13.81 -8.00 -12.70
CA THR A 213 14.74 -8.93 -13.37
C THR A 213 16.07 -8.23 -13.70
N MET A 214 16.03 -6.98 -14.14
CA MET A 214 17.24 -6.18 -14.42
C MET A 214 18.01 -5.79 -13.15
N ALA A 215 17.32 -5.60 -12.03
CA ALA A 215 17.92 -5.29 -10.74
C ALA A 215 18.49 -6.53 -10.02
N ALA A 216 18.17 -7.74 -10.49
CA ALA A 216 18.67 -8.96 -9.89
C ALA A 216 20.20 -9.02 -10.02
N PRO A 217 20.92 -9.31 -8.92
CA PRO A 217 22.36 -9.51 -9.01
C PRO A 217 22.66 -10.69 -9.94
N LYS A 218 23.58 -10.47 -10.86
CA LYS A 218 24.05 -11.56 -11.74
C LYS A 218 24.70 -12.66 -10.88
N PRO A 219 24.49 -13.94 -11.23
CA PRO A 219 25.05 -15.06 -10.50
C PRO A 219 26.58 -15.05 -10.51
#